data_b4471c50bcf63bdf1e1542e952518257
#
_entry.id   b4471c50bcf63bdf1e1542e952518257
#
_cell.length_a   1.000
_cell.length_b   1.000
_cell.length_c   1.000
_cell.angle_alpha   90.00
_cell.angle_beta   90.00
_cell.angle_gamma   90.00
#
_symmetry.space_group_name_H-M   'P 1'
#
loop_
_entity.id
_entity.type
_entity.pdbx_description
1 polymer ?
#
loop_
_entity_poly.entity_id
_entity_poly.type
_entity_poly.pdbx_seq_one_letter_code
_entity_poly.pdbx_strand_id
1 'polypeptide(L)' 'DVCSSDLYDFYKKHRGKGQREDSEWEQIIEEASKIGKKYEGNAWCKQFLIQMISIIEEEDTEIRAKREELEKAA' A
#
# COMPACT_ATOMS: atom_id res chain seq x y z
N ASP A 1 -1.78 10.10 -18.11
CA ASP A 1 -0.44 10.15 -17.55
C ASP A 1 0.04 8.76 -17.12
N VAL A 2 1.20 8.35 -17.64
CA VAL A 2 1.73 7.00 -17.41
C VAL A 2 2.01 6.74 -15.94
N CYS A 3 2.52 7.76 -15.22
CA CYS A 3 2.80 7.65 -13.80
C CYS A 3 1.54 7.37 -12.98
N SER A 4 0.47 8.11 -13.27
CA SER A 4 -0.82 7.93 -12.59
C SER A 4 -1.38 6.53 -12.82
N SER A 5 -1.24 6.02 -14.04
CA SER A 5 -1.74 4.70 -14.41
C SER A 5 -1.02 3.60 -13.62
N ASP A 6 0.31 3.68 -13.54
CA ASP A 6 1.10 2.72 -12.79
C ASP A 6 0.78 2.75 -11.29
N LEU A 7 0.63 3.94 -10.73
CA LEU A 7 0.27 4.11 -9.32
C LEU A 7 -1.13 3.57 -9.02
N TYR A 8 -2.06 3.85 -9.92
CA TYR A 8 -3.44 3.37 -9.76
C TYR A 8 -3.50 1.85 -9.81
N ASP A 9 -2.79 1.23 -10.74
CA ASP A 9 -2.71 -0.24 -10.85
C ASP A 9 -2.10 -0.85 -9.59
N PHE A 10 -1.03 -0.25 -9.07
CA PHE A 10 -0.40 -0.67 -7.83
C PHE A 10 -1.38 -0.62 -6.66
N TYR A 11 -2.09 0.50 -6.52
CA TYR A 11 -3.06 0.69 -5.45
C TYR A 11 -4.21 -0.33 -5.55
N LYS A 12 -4.76 -0.52 -6.74
CA LYS A 12 -5.83 -1.48 -6.99
C LYS A 12 -5.41 -2.90 -6.64
N LYS A 13 -4.19 -3.25 -6.97
CA LYS A 13 -3.67 -4.61 -6.74
C LYS A 13 -3.56 -4.94 -5.26
N HIS A 14 -3.20 -3.96 -4.45
CA HIS A 14 -2.89 -4.19 -3.04
C HIS A 14 -3.95 -3.74 -2.05
N ARG A 15 -4.93 -2.98 -2.46
CA ARG A 15 -5.97 -2.51 -1.55
C ARG A 15 -7.01 -3.60 -1.28
N GLY A 16 -7.65 -3.52 -0.11
CA GLY A 16 -8.81 -4.35 0.20
C GLY A 16 -8.53 -5.83 0.40
N LYS A 17 -7.28 -6.21 0.59
CA LYS A 17 -6.91 -7.61 0.80
C LYS A 17 -7.00 -8.08 2.24
N GLY A 18 -7.36 -7.21 3.16
CA GLY A 18 -7.38 -7.54 4.57
C GLY A 18 -5.99 -7.56 5.17
N GLN A 19 -5.81 -8.36 6.23
CA GLN A 19 -4.53 -8.45 6.90
C GLN A 19 -3.48 -9.08 5.98
N ARG A 20 -2.35 -8.40 5.81
CA ARG A 20 -1.29 -8.83 4.91
C ARG A 20 -0.19 -9.55 5.67
N GLU A 21 0.36 -10.58 5.04
CA GLU A 21 1.52 -11.29 5.57
C GLU A 21 2.80 -10.54 5.21
N ASP A 22 3.90 -10.89 5.88
CA ASP A 22 5.21 -10.25 5.63
C ASP A 22 5.64 -10.36 4.16
N SER A 23 5.35 -11.49 3.52
CA SER A 23 5.69 -11.68 2.10
C SER A 23 4.93 -10.72 1.19
N GLU A 24 3.68 -10.41 1.52
CA GLU A 24 2.90 -9.44 0.76
C GLU A 24 3.46 -8.03 0.95
N TRP A 25 3.86 -7.67 2.16
CA TRP A 25 4.50 -6.38 2.43
C TRP A 25 5.81 -6.24 1.67
N GLU A 26 6.61 -7.30 1.59
CA GLU A 26 7.84 -7.30 0.78
C GLU A 26 7.54 -7.03 -0.69
N GLN A 27 6.50 -7.64 -1.23
CA GLN A 27 6.08 -7.38 -2.62
C GLN A 27 5.64 -5.94 -2.82
N ILE A 28 4.89 -5.39 -1.88
CA ILE A 28 4.46 -3.99 -1.94
C ILE A 28 5.66 -3.06 -1.97
N ILE A 29 6.62 -3.27 -1.09
CA ILE A 29 7.83 -2.46 -1.00
C ILE A 29 8.66 -2.60 -2.29
N GLU A 30 8.81 -3.81 -2.80
CA GLU A 30 9.57 -4.06 -4.02
C GLU A 30 8.93 -3.37 -5.23
N GLU A 31 7.63 -3.50 -5.41
CA GLU A 31 6.91 -2.82 -6.50
C GLU A 31 6.97 -1.31 -6.36
N ALA A 32 6.81 -0.80 -5.14
CA ALA A 32 6.92 0.63 -4.87
C ALA A 32 8.31 1.16 -5.22
N SER A 33 9.35 0.40 -4.88
CA SER A 33 10.73 0.76 -5.23
C SER A 33 10.94 0.83 -6.73
N LYS A 34 10.38 -0.11 -7.47
CA LYS A 34 10.47 -0.13 -8.94
C LYS A 34 9.79 1.10 -9.55
N ILE A 35 8.62 1.45 -9.06
CA ILE A 35 7.90 2.63 -9.54
C ILE A 35 8.68 3.89 -9.19
N GLY A 36 9.20 3.97 -7.97
CA GLY A 36 10.01 5.09 -7.52
C GLY A 36 11.24 5.31 -8.39
N LYS A 37 11.91 4.24 -8.79
CA LYS A 37 13.07 4.31 -9.68
C LYS A 37 12.70 4.74 -11.09
N LYS A 38 11.60 4.19 -11.60
CA LYS A 38 11.11 4.51 -12.95
C LYS A 38 10.81 5.99 -13.11
N TYR A 39 10.30 6.63 -12.05
CA TYR A 39 9.90 8.04 -12.06
C TYR A 39 10.76 8.88 -11.12
N GLU A 40 12.04 8.56 -11.03
CA GLU A 40 12.97 9.15 -10.06
C GLU A 40 13.02 10.68 -10.09
N GLY A 41 12.88 11.30 -11.24
CA GLY A 41 12.89 12.76 -11.35
C GLY A 41 11.56 13.44 -11.03
N ASN A 42 10.52 12.69 -10.68
CA ASN A 42 9.18 13.23 -10.49
C ASN A 42 8.80 13.25 -9.00
N ALA A 43 8.90 14.43 -8.38
CA ALA A 43 8.57 14.62 -6.96
C ALA A 43 7.09 14.34 -6.67
N TRP A 44 6.20 14.71 -7.60
CA TRP A 44 4.76 14.45 -7.46
C TRP A 44 4.48 12.95 -7.37
N CYS A 45 5.11 12.17 -8.23
CA CYS A 45 4.94 10.73 -8.24
C CYS A 45 5.40 10.09 -6.94
N LYS A 46 6.53 10.54 -6.42
CA LYS A 46 7.06 10.05 -5.15
C LYS A 46 6.10 10.32 -3.99
N GLN A 47 5.58 11.53 -3.91
CA GLN A 47 4.63 11.91 -2.85
C GLN A 47 3.35 11.09 -2.93
N PHE A 48 2.84 10.91 -4.14
CA PHE A 48 1.63 10.15 -4.37
C PHE A 48 1.83 8.68 -3.98
N LEU A 49 2.98 8.11 -4.30
CA LEU A 49 3.32 6.74 -3.94
C LEU A 49 3.37 6.55 -2.43
N ILE A 50 3.99 7.48 -1.72
CA ILE A 50 4.07 7.45 -0.26
C ILE A 50 2.67 7.52 0.35
N GLN A 51 1.79 8.37 -0.17
CA GLN A 51 0.42 8.48 0.30
C GLN A 51 -0.35 7.18 0.10
N MET A 52 -0.18 6.53 -1.05
CA MET A 52 -0.84 5.25 -1.33
C MET A 52 -0.40 4.16 -0.35
N ILE A 53 0.89 4.09 -0.08
CA ILE A 53 1.42 3.13 0.89
C ILE A 53 0.83 3.40 2.28
N SER A 54 0.74 4.67 2.68
CA SER A 54 0.14 5.05 3.96
C SER A 54 -1.31 4.62 4.06
N ILE A 55 -2.10 4.80 3.00
CA ILE A 55 -3.49 4.38 2.98
C ILE A 55 -3.61 2.86 3.14
N ILE A 56 -2.76 2.11 2.46
CA ILE A 56 -2.74 0.65 2.57
C ILE A 56 -2.39 0.22 4.00
N GLU A 57 -1.41 0.88 4.62
CA GLU A 57 -1.02 0.62 6.00
C GLU A 57 -2.16 0.92 6.98
N GLU A 58 -2.87 2.02 6.78
CA GLU A 58 -4.02 2.37 7.61
C GLU A 58 -5.13 1.33 7.53
N GLU A 59 -5.43 0.85 6.33
CA GLU A 59 -6.42 -0.21 6.14
C GLU A 59 -6.03 -1.47 6.92
N ASP A 60 -4.78 -1.87 6.82
CA ASP A 60 -4.27 -3.05 7.53
C ASP A 60 -4.35 -2.86 9.04
N THR A 61 -3.99 -1.69 9.54
CA THR A 61 -4.05 -1.35 10.96
C THR A 61 -5.49 -1.39 11.48
N GLU A 62 -6.44 -0.83 10.73
CA GLU A 62 -7.85 -0.86 11.09
C GLU A 62 -8.40 -2.27 11.19
N ILE A 63 -8.04 -3.13 10.25
CA ILE A 63 -8.46 -4.53 10.24
C ILE A 63 -7.90 -5.26 11.46
N ARG A 64 -6.65 -5.04 11.79
CA ARG A 64 -6.02 -5.61 12.97
C ARG A 64 -6.70 -5.16 14.26
N ALA A 65 -7.00 -3.87 14.36
CA ALA A 65 -7.69 -3.30 15.52
C ALA A 65 -9.07 -3.91 15.72
N LYS A 66 -9.83 -4.07 14.64
CA LYS A 66 -11.14 -4.70 14.68
C LYS A 66 -11.06 -6.15 15.10
N ARG A 67 -10.06 -6.87 14.63
CA ARG A 67 -9.84 -8.28 15.02
C ARG A 67 -9.54 -8.40 16.49
N GLU A 68 -8.70 -7.53 17.03
CA GLU A 68 -8.37 -7.53 18.46
C GLU A 68 -9.60 -7.24 19.31
N GLU A 69 -10.43 -6.29 18.91
CA GLU A 69 -11.68 -6.00 19.60
C GLU A 69 -12.62 -7.20 19.63
N LEU A 70 -12.75 -7.90 18.51
CA LEU A 70 -13.60 -9.09 18.42
C LEU A 70 -13.07 -10.21 19.30
N GLU A 71 -11.77 -10.41 19.35
CA GLU A 71 -11.16 -11.42 20.21
C GLU A 71 -11.33 -11.09 21.69
N LYS A 72 -11.22 -9.83 22.07
CA LYS A 72 -11.43 -9.39 23.44
C LYS A 72 -12.90 -9.48 23.87
N ALA A 73 -13.81 -9.27 22.94
CA ALA A 73 -15.25 -9.37 23.21
C ALA A 73 -15.73 -10.81 23.37
N ALA A 74 -14.98 -11.73 22.82
CA ALA A 74 -15.29 -13.15 22.94
C ALA A 74 -14.75 -13.70 24.25
#